data_9c448ea249dcbe229fbc4b356b05a405
#
_entry.id   9c448ea249dcbe229fbc4b356b05a405
#
_cell.length_a   1.000
_cell.length_b   1.000
_cell.length_c   1.000
_cell.angle_alpha   90.00
_cell.angle_beta   90.00
_cell.angle_gamma   90.00
#
_symmetry.space_group_name_H-M   'P 1'
#
loop_
_entity.id
_entity.type
_entity.pdbx_description
1 polymer ?
#
loop_
_entity_poly.entity_id
_entity_poly.type
_entity_poly.pdbx_seq_one_letter_code
_entity_poly.pdbx_strand_id
1 'polypeptide(L)'
;VVNVWITKPYTLIITESGYYLNYNTSEIPVSGAKTSGVKGINLKEDHVVAGLTFTDDDEYIDIFTNKGTAKRIKLKDLNTLSRAKRGTTLIKKVKSTNYEVINAMIASTKDVIGLLSGNEINYLKNSEIAIMDLTSTGSVITKQKIDKVFILKELKVIIDKNAETILPKDEQATEMTIDDFLDDFKL
;
A
#
# COMPACT_ATOMS: atom_id res chain seq x y z
N VAL A 1 -11.54 8.42 4.02
CA VAL A 1 -11.18 6.99 4.10
C VAL A 1 -9.70 6.88 3.72
N VAL A 2 -8.86 6.35 4.63
CA VAL A 2 -7.43 6.15 4.37
C VAL A 2 -7.21 4.79 3.68
N ASN A 3 -7.86 3.73 4.19
CA ASN A 3 -7.72 2.40 3.65
C ASN A 3 -8.95 1.53 3.95
N VAL A 4 -9.11 0.46 3.17
CA VAL A 4 -10.12 -0.61 3.36
C VAL A 4 -9.42 -1.94 3.09
N TRP A 5 -9.63 -2.92 3.97
CA TRP A 5 -8.99 -4.24 3.86
C TRP A 5 -9.90 -5.38 4.36
N ILE A 6 -9.53 -6.59 3.99
CA ILE A 6 -10.16 -7.80 4.52
C ILE A 6 -9.63 -8.04 5.95
N THR A 7 -10.50 -8.40 6.86
CA THR A 7 -10.14 -8.70 8.25
C THR A 7 -9.14 -9.86 8.34
N LYS A 8 -8.00 -9.61 8.99
CA LYS A 8 -6.99 -10.59 9.37
C LYS A 8 -6.73 -10.48 10.88
N PRO A 9 -6.00 -11.42 11.52
CA PRO A 9 -5.78 -11.44 12.99
C PRO A 9 -5.19 -10.16 13.58
N TYR A 10 -4.26 -9.52 12.88
CA TYR A 10 -3.59 -8.31 13.37
C TYR A 10 -3.95 -7.08 12.56
N THR A 11 -4.09 -5.95 13.24
CA THR A 11 -4.28 -4.62 12.64
C THR A 11 -3.08 -3.75 12.96
N LEU A 12 -2.50 -3.16 11.92
CA LEU A 12 -1.36 -2.27 11.99
C LEU A 12 -1.73 -0.90 11.43
N ILE A 13 -1.56 0.15 12.23
CA ILE A 13 -1.77 1.54 11.83
C ILE A 13 -0.43 2.26 11.88
N ILE A 14 -0.09 2.98 10.82
CA ILE A 14 1.15 3.74 10.68
C ILE A 14 0.83 5.20 10.46
N THR A 15 1.58 6.08 11.15
CA THR A 15 1.39 7.52 11.10
C THR A 15 2.52 8.21 10.33
N GLU A 16 2.21 9.40 9.81
CA GLU A 16 3.14 10.26 9.09
C GLU A 16 4.39 10.60 9.91
N SER A 17 4.21 10.92 11.19
CA SER A 17 5.32 11.22 12.11
C SER A 17 6.17 10.00 12.50
N GLY A 18 5.93 8.81 11.89
CA GLY A 18 6.72 7.61 12.10
C GLY A 18 6.43 6.89 13.41
N TYR A 19 5.16 6.78 13.78
CA TYR A 19 4.69 5.86 14.81
C TYR A 19 3.92 4.71 14.19
N TYR A 20 3.89 3.57 14.86
CA TYR A 20 3.01 2.46 14.53
C TYR A 20 2.24 1.98 15.75
N LEU A 21 1.05 1.45 15.53
CA LEU A 21 0.29 0.73 16.52
C LEU A 21 -0.19 -0.59 15.93
N ASN A 22 0.32 -1.68 16.51
CA ASN A 22 -0.08 -3.05 16.18
C ASN A 22 -0.95 -3.62 17.32
N TYR A 23 -2.10 -4.20 17.02
CA TYR A 23 -3.01 -4.80 18.00
C TYR A 23 -3.83 -5.94 17.36
N ASN A 24 -4.41 -6.79 18.20
CA ASN A 24 -5.31 -7.83 17.73
C ASN A 24 -6.58 -7.22 17.12
N THR A 25 -6.93 -7.63 15.92
CA THR A 25 -8.12 -7.13 15.20
C THR A 25 -9.42 -7.43 15.98
N SER A 26 -9.45 -8.46 16.81
CA SER A 26 -10.55 -8.79 17.70
C SER A 26 -10.92 -7.69 18.72
N GLU A 27 -10.01 -6.75 18.97
CA GLU A 27 -10.29 -5.55 19.78
C GLU A 27 -11.21 -4.53 19.07
N ILE A 28 -11.44 -4.70 17.76
CA ILE A 28 -12.38 -3.88 17.01
C ILE A 28 -13.76 -4.55 17.08
N PRO A 29 -14.75 -3.90 17.70
CA PRO A 29 -16.09 -4.47 17.76
C PRO A 29 -16.73 -4.51 16.36
N VAL A 30 -17.48 -5.57 16.10
CA VAL A 30 -18.34 -5.62 14.91
C VAL A 30 -19.45 -4.59 15.09
N SER A 31 -19.59 -3.71 14.13
CA SER A 31 -20.50 -2.57 14.18
C SER A 31 -21.41 -2.54 12.97
N GLY A 32 -22.65 -2.10 13.14
CA GLY A 32 -23.58 -1.91 12.04
C GLY A 32 -23.23 -0.71 11.16
N ALA A 33 -23.79 -0.65 9.96
CA ALA A 33 -23.51 0.36 8.94
C ALA A 33 -23.77 1.83 9.38
N LYS A 34 -24.62 2.03 10.40
CA LYS A 34 -24.99 3.37 10.90
C LYS A 34 -24.12 3.86 12.07
N THR A 35 -23.11 3.11 12.48
CA THR A 35 -22.24 3.48 13.61
C THR A 35 -21.07 4.34 13.17
N SER A 36 -20.60 5.22 14.06
CA SER A 36 -19.45 6.10 13.82
C SER A 36 -18.09 5.37 13.86
N GLY A 37 -18.09 4.06 14.16
CA GLY A 37 -16.86 3.28 14.34
C GLY A 37 -16.21 3.52 15.72
N VAL A 38 -14.97 3.05 15.85
CA VAL A 38 -14.22 3.14 17.11
C VAL A 38 -12.83 3.72 16.86
N LYS A 39 -12.26 4.35 17.89
CA LYS A 39 -10.90 4.89 17.82
C LYS A 39 -9.88 3.77 17.64
N GLY A 40 -9.14 3.78 16.53
CA GLY A 40 -8.08 2.82 16.23
C GLY A 40 -6.76 3.16 16.93
N ILE A 41 -6.33 4.42 16.86
CA ILE A 41 -5.07 4.93 17.38
C ILE A 41 -5.27 6.30 18.04
N ASN A 42 -4.40 6.68 18.98
CA ASN A 42 -4.38 8.03 19.55
C ASN A 42 -3.38 8.91 18.80
N LEU A 43 -3.86 9.63 17.80
CA LEU A 43 -3.02 10.41 16.86
C LEU A 43 -2.39 11.64 17.49
N LYS A 44 -3.07 12.32 18.45
CA LYS A 44 -2.74 13.69 18.84
C LYS A 44 -2.80 14.61 17.60
N GLU A 45 -1.67 15.23 17.21
CA GLU A 45 -1.52 16.13 16.05
C GLU A 45 -0.86 15.41 14.85
N ASP A 46 -1.13 14.12 14.66
CA ASP A 46 -0.51 13.27 13.64
C ASP A 46 -1.56 12.72 12.66
N HIS A 47 -1.14 12.19 11.52
CA HIS A 47 -2.02 11.65 10.50
C HIS A 47 -1.73 10.17 10.23
N VAL A 48 -2.77 9.39 9.95
CA VAL A 48 -2.62 8.00 9.48
C VAL A 48 -2.26 8.01 8.00
N VAL A 49 -1.16 7.38 7.65
CA VAL A 49 -0.73 7.20 6.24
C VAL A 49 -1.00 5.79 5.72
N ALA A 50 -1.01 4.80 6.59
CA ALA A 50 -1.34 3.43 6.24
C ALA A 50 -2.10 2.72 7.36
N GLY A 51 -3.08 1.91 6.95
CA GLY A 51 -3.75 0.93 7.77
C GLY A 51 -3.68 -0.41 7.05
N LEU A 52 -3.30 -1.46 7.75
CA LEU A 52 -3.04 -2.77 7.18
C LEU A 52 -3.57 -3.85 8.11
N THR A 53 -3.90 -5.02 7.56
CA THR A 53 -4.12 -6.23 8.34
C THR A 53 -3.16 -7.31 7.87
N PHE A 54 -2.72 -8.17 8.79
CA PHE A 54 -1.76 -9.22 8.49
C PHE A 54 -1.97 -10.48 9.34
N THR A 55 -1.27 -11.55 8.97
CA THR A 55 -1.22 -12.84 9.66
C THR A 55 0.21 -13.15 10.08
N ASP A 56 0.40 -14.23 10.83
CA ASP A 56 1.73 -14.71 11.19
C ASP A 56 2.55 -15.22 9.99
N ASP A 57 1.90 -15.49 8.85
CA ASP A 57 2.54 -15.90 7.60
C ASP A 57 3.15 -14.71 6.83
N ASP A 58 2.73 -13.49 7.13
CA ASP A 58 3.27 -12.28 6.54
C ASP A 58 4.60 -11.95 7.24
N GLU A 59 5.73 -11.92 6.51
CA GLU A 59 7.06 -11.79 7.11
C GLU A 59 7.49 -10.34 7.31
N TYR A 60 7.22 -9.47 6.34
CA TYR A 60 7.79 -8.12 6.28
C TYR A 60 6.75 -7.06 5.97
N ILE A 61 7.04 -5.86 6.46
CA ILE A 61 6.40 -4.62 6.04
C ILE A 61 7.45 -3.68 5.46
N ASP A 62 7.10 -3.04 4.35
CA ASP A 62 7.91 -2.03 3.67
C ASP A 62 7.45 -0.65 4.09
N ILE A 63 8.38 0.22 4.46
CA ILE A 63 8.15 1.59 4.90
C ILE A 63 8.87 2.54 3.96
N PHE A 64 8.17 3.54 3.45
CA PHE A 64 8.69 4.56 2.53
C PHE A 64 8.59 5.94 3.15
N THR A 65 9.62 6.78 2.92
CA THR A 65 9.67 8.13 3.49
C THR A 65 9.69 9.22 2.43
N ASN A 66 9.33 10.43 2.85
CA ASN A 66 9.40 11.66 2.04
C ASN A 66 10.83 12.02 1.58
N LYS A 67 11.86 11.37 2.13
CA LYS A 67 13.27 11.57 1.77
C LYS A 67 13.79 10.58 0.74
N GLY A 68 12.89 9.81 0.11
CA GLY A 68 13.27 8.79 -0.86
C GLY A 68 14.03 7.63 -0.25
N THR A 69 13.80 7.36 1.03
CA THR A 69 14.33 6.17 1.69
C THR A 69 13.25 5.13 1.90
N ALA A 70 13.66 3.86 1.90
CA ALA A 70 12.80 2.74 2.26
C ALA A 70 13.52 1.75 3.14
N LYS A 71 12.75 0.95 3.87
CA LYS A 71 13.23 -0.16 4.67
C LYS A 71 12.17 -1.25 4.77
N ARG A 72 12.61 -2.49 4.92
CA ARG A 72 11.77 -3.60 5.35
C ARG A 72 11.98 -3.89 6.83
N ILE A 73 10.90 -4.18 7.53
CA ILE A 73 10.92 -4.56 8.94
C ILE A 73 10.21 -5.90 9.06
N LYS A 74 10.73 -6.78 9.91
CA LYS A 74 10.05 -8.03 10.22
C LYS A 74 8.81 -7.74 11.05
N LEU A 75 7.65 -8.21 10.62
CA LEU A 75 6.38 -8.02 11.33
C LEU A 75 6.41 -8.60 12.75
N LYS A 76 7.14 -9.70 12.96
CA LYS A 76 7.36 -10.31 14.29
C LYS A 76 8.10 -9.42 15.28
N ASP A 77 8.85 -8.41 14.81
CA ASP A 77 9.58 -7.48 15.68
C ASP A 77 8.69 -6.32 16.15
N LEU A 78 7.45 -6.24 15.66
CA LEU A 78 6.47 -5.24 16.08
C LEU A 78 5.82 -5.64 17.41
N ASN A 79 5.90 -4.75 18.39
CA ASN A 79 5.21 -4.94 19.66
C ASN A 79 3.68 -4.87 19.46
N THR A 80 2.97 -5.83 20.03
CA THR A 80 1.51 -5.79 20.09
C THR A 80 1.07 -5.01 21.34
N LEU A 81 0.23 -4.01 21.14
CA LEU A 81 -0.32 -3.16 22.18
C LEU A 81 -1.85 -3.21 22.12
N SER A 82 -2.52 -2.63 23.12
CA SER A 82 -3.97 -2.45 23.06
C SER A 82 -4.35 -1.34 22.07
N ARG A 83 -5.52 -1.48 21.44
CA ARG A 83 -6.14 -0.48 20.57
C ARG A 83 -6.22 0.90 21.24
N ALA A 84 -6.27 1.95 20.43
CA ALA A 84 -6.41 3.35 20.86
C ALA A 84 -5.24 3.92 21.69
N LYS A 85 -4.09 3.25 21.73
CA LYS A 85 -2.83 3.79 22.26
C LYS A 85 -2.15 4.71 21.24
N ARG A 86 -1.09 5.44 21.66
CA ARG A 86 -0.25 6.27 20.76
C ARG A 86 0.56 5.40 19.80
N GLY A 87 0.94 4.22 20.23
CA GLY A 87 1.85 3.35 19.50
C GLY A 87 3.32 3.56 19.85
N THR A 88 4.19 2.91 19.07
CA THR A 88 5.63 2.86 19.26
C THR A 88 6.34 3.58 18.10
N THR A 89 7.54 4.08 18.34
CA THR A 89 8.36 4.75 17.31
C THR A 89 8.79 3.77 16.23
N LEU A 90 8.51 4.13 14.98
CA LEU A 90 8.88 3.40 13.77
C LEU A 90 10.12 4.03 13.11
N ILE A 91 10.26 5.35 13.18
CA ILE A 91 11.38 6.10 12.63
C ILE A 91 11.97 6.97 13.73
N LYS A 92 13.27 6.83 13.98
CA LYS A 92 14.00 7.67 14.92
C LYS A 92 14.01 9.12 14.44
N LYS A 93 13.65 10.06 15.32
CA LYS A 93 13.76 11.48 15.00
C LYS A 93 15.21 11.90 14.85
N VAL A 94 15.50 12.54 13.71
CA VAL A 94 16.81 13.08 13.38
C VAL A 94 16.71 14.61 13.45
N LYS A 95 17.57 15.26 14.26
CA LYS A 95 17.49 16.71 14.50
C LYS A 95 17.64 17.56 13.23
N SER A 96 18.47 17.08 12.28
CA SER A 96 18.79 17.80 11.02
C SER A 96 17.81 17.51 9.88
N THR A 97 16.95 16.49 10.00
CA THR A 97 16.14 16.03 8.88
C THR A 97 14.81 15.51 9.36
N ASN A 98 13.73 16.10 8.85
CA ASN A 98 12.38 15.64 9.15
C ASN A 98 12.03 14.47 8.19
N TYR A 99 12.03 13.25 8.71
CA TYR A 99 11.54 12.07 8.03
C TYR A 99 10.06 11.88 8.33
N GLU A 100 9.26 11.79 7.29
CA GLU A 100 7.84 11.50 7.34
C GLU A 100 7.58 10.21 6.56
N VAL A 101 6.77 9.33 7.12
CA VAL A 101 6.30 8.15 6.39
C VAL A 101 5.25 8.60 5.38
N ILE A 102 5.43 8.22 4.13
CA ILE A 102 4.48 8.52 3.05
C ILE A 102 3.64 7.32 2.65
N ASN A 103 4.17 6.11 2.87
CA ASN A 103 3.46 4.87 2.58
C ASN A 103 4.05 3.71 3.39
N ALA A 104 3.21 2.70 3.63
CA ALA A 104 3.63 1.40 4.14
C ALA A 104 2.77 0.30 3.53
N MET A 105 3.38 -0.84 3.21
CA MET A 105 2.70 -1.95 2.57
C MET A 105 3.32 -3.29 2.94
N ILE A 106 2.54 -4.35 2.86
CA ILE A 106 3.03 -5.72 2.95
C ILE A 106 3.16 -6.24 1.52
N ALA A 107 4.37 -6.56 1.11
CA ALA A 107 4.68 -7.04 -0.21
C ALA A 107 5.60 -8.27 -0.15
N SER A 108 5.44 -9.16 -1.12
CA SER A 108 6.33 -10.32 -1.29
C SER A 108 7.69 -9.84 -1.80
N THR A 109 8.76 -10.57 -1.46
CA THR A 109 10.10 -10.32 -2.00
C THR A 109 10.17 -10.38 -3.53
N LYS A 110 9.21 -11.07 -4.17
CA LYS A 110 9.11 -11.20 -5.62
C LYS A 110 8.34 -10.04 -6.28
N ASP A 111 7.63 -9.24 -5.50
CA ASP A 111 6.84 -8.14 -6.03
C ASP A 111 7.75 -7.03 -6.57
N VAL A 112 7.22 -6.32 -7.55
CA VAL A 112 7.83 -5.10 -8.10
C VAL A 112 7.08 -3.90 -7.52
N ILE A 113 7.84 -2.95 -6.99
CA ILE A 113 7.33 -1.71 -6.42
C ILE A 113 7.47 -0.61 -7.44
N GLY A 114 6.39 0.09 -7.73
CA GLY A 114 6.37 1.31 -8.53
C GLY A 114 6.45 2.55 -7.64
N LEU A 115 7.35 3.46 -8.00
CA LEU A 115 7.56 4.77 -7.37
C LEU A 115 7.15 5.84 -8.38
N LEU A 116 6.05 6.53 -8.14
CA LEU A 116 5.62 7.67 -8.95
C LEU A 116 6.29 8.93 -8.44
N SER A 117 6.96 9.67 -9.34
CA SER A 117 7.60 10.96 -9.10
C SER A 117 7.20 11.92 -10.22
N GLY A 118 6.28 12.83 -9.97
CA GLY A 118 5.66 13.64 -11.02
C GLY A 118 4.95 12.77 -12.07
N ASN A 119 5.45 12.78 -13.30
CA ASN A 119 4.92 11.96 -14.40
C ASN A 119 5.77 10.72 -14.71
N GLU A 120 6.80 10.45 -13.92
CA GLU A 120 7.71 9.32 -14.12
C GLU A 120 7.41 8.21 -13.12
N ILE A 121 7.50 6.97 -13.57
CA ILE A 121 7.40 5.79 -12.71
C ILE A 121 8.72 5.05 -12.75
N ASN A 122 9.37 4.95 -11.62
CA ASN A 122 10.54 4.12 -11.42
C ASN A 122 10.13 2.81 -10.75
N TYR A 123 10.81 1.72 -11.10
CA TYR A 123 10.53 0.40 -10.57
C TYR A 123 11.73 -0.15 -9.82
N LEU A 124 11.47 -0.84 -8.70
CA LEU A 124 12.47 -1.62 -7.99
C LEU A 124 11.86 -2.95 -7.55
N LYS A 125 12.68 -3.98 -7.45
CA LYS A 125 12.24 -5.25 -6.85
C LYS A 125 12.15 -5.08 -5.34
N ASN A 126 11.10 -5.61 -4.73
CA ASN A 126 10.96 -5.53 -3.28
C ASN A 126 12.15 -6.17 -2.53
N SER A 127 12.80 -7.18 -3.12
CA SER A 127 14.02 -7.79 -2.59
C SER A 127 15.21 -6.82 -2.46
N GLU A 128 15.22 -5.69 -3.18
CA GLU A 128 16.29 -4.68 -3.15
C GLU A 128 16.13 -3.72 -1.95
N ILE A 129 14.95 -3.67 -1.34
CA ILE A 129 14.74 -2.87 -0.12
C ILE A 129 15.40 -3.60 1.05
N ALA A 130 16.33 -2.93 1.71
CA ALA A 130 17.09 -3.51 2.81
C ALA A 130 16.21 -3.81 4.03
N ILE A 131 16.44 -4.97 4.66
CA ILE A 131 15.88 -5.29 5.97
C ILE A 131 16.70 -4.53 7.02
N MET A 132 16.03 -3.74 7.85
CA MET A 132 16.68 -2.84 8.79
C MET A 132 16.00 -2.85 10.15
N ASP A 133 16.67 -2.26 11.13
CA ASP A 133 16.13 -2.09 12.47
C ASP A 133 14.86 -1.25 12.49
N LEU A 134 13.99 -1.54 13.45
CA LEU A 134 12.67 -0.93 13.62
C LEU A 134 12.71 0.60 13.55
N THR A 135 13.69 1.24 14.18
CA THR A 135 13.77 2.70 14.30
C THR A 135 14.69 3.38 13.28
N SER A 136 15.28 2.64 12.35
CA SER A 136 16.13 3.22 11.29
C SER A 136 15.33 4.16 10.38
N THR A 137 16.02 5.05 9.67
CA THR A 137 15.41 5.98 8.68
C THR A 137 15.28 5.35 7.28
N GLY A 138 15.77 4.13 7.10
CA GLY A 138 15.81 3.46 5.81
C GLY A 138 17.06 3.75 4.99
N SER A 139 17.24 3.01 3.90
CA SER A 139 18.26 3.23 2.87
C SER A 139 17.68 4.05 1.72
N VAL A 140 18.51 4.85 1.06
CA VAL A 140 18.09 5.66 -0.09
C VAL A 140 17.78 4.74 -1.27
N ILE A 141 16.57 4.84 -1.81
CA ILE A 141 16.11 4.11 -3.00
C ILE A 141 15.94 5.04 -4.20
N THR A 142 15.75 6.35 -3.97
CA THR A 142 15.68 7.37 -5.00
C THR A 142 16.08 8.72 -4.43
N LYS A 143 16.55 9.62 -5.30
CA LYS A 143 16.80 11.04 -4.98
C LYS A 143 15.60 11.92 -5.34
N GLN A 144 14.66 11.39 -6.10
CA GLN A 144 13.44 12.11 -6.52
C GLN A 144 12.42 12.12 -5.38
N LYS A 145 11.55 13.12 -5.38
CA LYS A 145 10.39 13.14 -4.48
C LYS A 145 9.42 12.03 -4.89
N ILE A 146 9.06 11.19 -3.96
CA ILE A 146 8.05 10.16 -4.18
C ILE A 146 6.67 10.75 -3.91
N ASP A 147 5.79 10.72 -4.90
CA ASP A 147 4.39 11.16 -4.76
C ASP A 147 3.46 9.98 -4.42
N LYS A 148 3.76 8.79 -4.95
CA LYS A 148 2.97 7.58 -4.68
C LYS A 148 3.83 6.32 -4.77
N VAL A 149 3.50 5.35 -3.93
CA VAL A 149 4.09 3.99 -3.95
C VAL A 149 2.98 2.98 -4.16
N PHE A 150 3.21 1.98 -4.99
CA PHE A 150 2.26 0.91 -5.27
C PHE A 150 2.96 -0.39 -5.66
N ILE A 151 2.27 -1.52 -5.48
CA ILE A 151 2.73 -2.82 -5.94
C ILE A 151 2.26 -3.01 -7.38
N LEU A 152 3.18 -3.33 -8.28
CA LEU A 152 2.83 -3.74 -9.64
C LEU A 152 2.34 -5.18 -9.60
N LYS A 153 1.04 -5.38 -9.74
CA LYS A 153 0.45 -6.72 -9.87
C LYS A 153 0.21 -7.01 -11.33
N GLU A 154 0.72 -8.14 -11.80
CA GLU A 154 0.30 -8.67 -13.10
C GLU A 154 -1.20 -8.97 -13.04
N LEU A 155 -1.96 -8.39 -13.96
CA LEU A 155 -3.35 -8.77 -14.18
C LEU A 155 -3.34 -10.18 -14.79
N LYS A 156 -3.57 -11.20 -13.99
CA LYS A 156 -3.87 -12.52 -14.49
C LYS A 156 -5.28 -12.47 -15.07
N VAL A 157 -5.39 -12.36 -16.38
CA VAL A 157 -6.66 -12.59 -17.08
C VAL A 157 -6.94 -14.08 -16.96
N ILE A 158 -7.85 -14.47 -16.09
CA ILE A 158 -8.38 -15.82 -16.04
C ILE A 158 -9.32 -15.94 -17.24
N ILE A 159 -8.79 -16.43 -18.36
CA ILE A 159 -9.63 -16.85 -19.49
C ILE A 159 -10.26 -18.15 -19.03
N ASP A 160 -11.52 -18.09 -18.62
CA ASP A 160 -12.32 -19.29 -18.43
C ASP A 160 -12.52 -19.96 -19.80
N LYS A 161 -11.73 -20.99 -20.07
CA LYS A 161 -11.82 -21.75 -21.33
C LYS A 161 -13.16 -22.49 -21.50
N ASN A 162 -13.98 -22.55 -20.45
CA ASN A 162 -15.28 -23.16 -20.44
C ASN A 162 -16.42 -22.13 -20.46
N ALA A 163 -16.14 -20.83 -20.42
CA ALA A 163 -17.13 -19.82 -20.71
C ALA A 163 -17.50 -19.94 -22.20
N GLU A 164 -18.58 -20.63 -22.49
CA GLU A 164 -19.23 -20.51 -23.80
C GLU A 164 -19.49 -19.02 -24.00
N THR A 165 -18.78 -18.44 -24.96
CA THR A 165 -18.99 -17.07 -25.38
C THR A 165 -20.38 -17.01 -25.98
N ILE A 166 -21.38 -16.64 -25.16
CA ILE A 166 -22.68 -16.24 -25.67
C ILE A 166 -22.46 -14.85 -26.30
N LEU A 167 -21.85 -14.84 -27.47
CA LEU A 167 -21.93 -13.68 -28.34
C LEU A 167 -23.38 -13.61 -28.82
N PRO A 168 -24.04 -12.45 -28.69
CA PRO A 168 -25.32 -12.23 -29.35
C PRO A 168 -25.13 -12.54 -30.84
N LYS A 169 -25.99 -13.39 -31.41
CA LYS A 169 -25.88 -13.88 -32.76
C LYS A 169 -26.16 -12.84 -33.86
N ASP A 170 -26.24 -11.59 -33.57
CA ASP A 170 -26.60 -10.52 -34.51
C ASP A 170 -25.79 -9.24 -34.30
N GLU A 171 -24.48 -9.34 -34.45
CA GLU A 171 -23.68 -8.20 -34.92
C GLU A 171 -22.49 -8.77 -35.66
N GLN A 172 -22.59 -8.79 -36.98
CA GLN A 172 -21.43 -8.91 -37.85
C GLN A 172 -20.54 -7.73 -37.52
N ALA A 173 -19.46 -7.98 -36.78
CA ALA A 173 -18.40 -7.01 -36.61
C ALA A 173 -17.85 -6.73 -38.02
N THR A 174 -18.25 -5.64 -38.61
CA THR A 174 -17.57 -5.06 -39.75
C THR A 174 -16.20 -4.65 -39.24
N GLU A 175 -15.15 -5.30 -39.76
CA GLU A 175 -13.77 -4.86 -39.53
C GLU A 175 -13.70 -3.42 -40.09
N MET A 176 -13.74 -2.41 -39.19
CA MET A 176 -13.45 -1.04 -39.53
C MET A 176 -11.95 -0.92 -39.78
N THR A 177 -11.60 -0.52 -41.00
CA THR A 177 -10.21 -0.19 -41.31
C THR A 177 -9.85 1.19 -40.74
N ILE A 178 -8.55 1.47 -40.61
CA ILE A 178 -8.06 2.79 -40.15
C ILE A 178 -8.56 3.90 -41.08
N ASP A 179 -8.79 3.60 -42.36
CA ASP A 179 -9.31 4.56 -43.34
C ASP A 179 -10.79 4.90 -43.11
N ASP A 180 -11.59 3.93 -42.66
CA ASP A 180 -12.99 4.18 -42.26
C ASP A 180 -13.09 5.10 -41.05
N PHE A 181 -12.12 4.99 -40.12
CA PHE A 181 -12.04 5.87 -38.92
C PHE A 181 -11.60 7.29 -39.27
N LEU A 182 -10.77 7.46 -40.30
CA LEU A 182 -10.26 8.79 -40.72
C LEU A 182 -11.28 9.58 -41.55
N ASP A 183 -12.25 8.94 -42.23
CA ASP A 183 -13.28 9.60 -43.00
C ASP A 183 -14.34 10.28 -42.14
N ASP A 184 -14.57 9.83 -40.90
CA ASP A 184 -15.50 10.48 -39.95
C ASP A 184 -14.93 11.78 -39.33
N PHE A 185 -13.66 12.12 -39.55
CA PHE A 185 -13.01 13.33 -39.07
C PHE A 185 -12.77 14.41 -40.15
N LYS A 186 -13.26 14.24 -41.36
CA LYS A 186 -13.22 15.30 -42.38
C LYS A 186 -14.50 16.18 -42.24
N LEU A 187 -14.33 17.23 -41.41
CA LEU A 187 -15.14 18.47 -41.43
C LEU A 187 -14.38 19.54 -42.19
#